data_a9bf259f6f132ce916d34af9541292b0
#
_entry.id   a9bf259f6f132ce916d34af9541292b0
#
_cell.length_a   1.000
_cell.length_b   1.000
_cell.length_c   1.000
_cell.angle_alpha   90.00
_cell.angle_beta   90.00
_cell.angle_gamma   90.00
#
_symmetry.space_group_name_H-M   'P 1'
#
loop_
_entity.id
_entity.type
_entity.pdbx_description
1 polymer ?
#
loop_
_entity_poly.entity_id
_entity_poly.type
_entity_poly.pdbx_seq_one_letter_code
_entity_poly.pdbx_strand_id
1 'polypeptide(L)' 'MNKEDYKNEQGRCPKCGGFNLDYQPMKYEDSMCYYLYKCEDCGQVGEEWYRLEFAGHNVITEDGDIIEL' A
#
# COMPACT_ATOMS: atom_id res chain seq x y z
N MET A 1 18.10 -16.19 2.76
CA MET A 1 18.35 -14.98 1.98
C MET A 1 18.44 -13.79 2.89
N ASN A 2 19.44 -12.95 2.67
CA ASN A 2 19.60 -11.75 3.47
C ASN A 2 18.69 -10.64 2.97
N LYS A 3 18.37 -9.72 3.85
CA LYS A 3 17.59 -8.53 3.56
C LYS A 3 18.16 -7.73 2.37
N GLU A 4 19.47 -7.78 2.19
CA GLU A 4 20.18 -7.07 1.13
C GLU A 4 19.93 -7.62 -0.28
N ASP A 5 19.45 -8.85 -0.37
CA ASP A 5 19.15 -9.50 -1.65
C ASP A 5 17.81 -9.04 -2.23
N TYR A 6 17.03 -8.28 -1.47
CA TYR A 6 15.73 -7.77 -1.87
C TYR A 6 15.79 -6.28 -2.15
N LYS A 7 15.01 -5.84 -3.14
CA LYS A 7 14.83 -4.42 -3.44
C LYS A 7 13.54 -3.94 -2.79
N ASN A 8 13.59 -2.79 -2.16
CA ASN A 8 12.43 -2.21 -1.48
C ASN A 8 11.91 -1.01 -2.28
N GLU A 9 11.27 -1.29 -3.41
CA GLU A 9 10.74 -0.28 -4.31
C GLU A 9 9.22 -0.44 -4.46
N GLN A 10 8.51 0.68 -4.47
CA GLN A 10 7.06 0.68 -4.60
C GLN A 10 6.63 0.10 -5.95
N GLY A 11 5.65 -0.81 -5.93
CA GLY A 11 5.07 -1.40 -7.14
C GLY A 11 5.95 -2.42 -7.83
N ARG A 12 7.06 -2.82 -7.23
CA ARG A 12 7.97 -3.82 -7.79
C ARG A 12 8.14 -5.01 -6.88
N CYS A 13 8.24 -6.19 -7.48
CA CYS A 13 8.59 -7.39 -6.73
C CYS A 13 10.00 -7.23 -6.14
N PRO A 14 10.15 -7.37 -4.81
CA PRO A 14 11.48 -7.22 -4.20
C PRO A 14 12.48 -8.30 -4.60
N LYS A 15 11.99 -9.43 -5.08
CA LYS A 15 12.86 -10.55 -5.49
C LYS A 15 13.35 -10.44 -6.93
N CYS A 16 12.44 -10.21 -7.89
CA CYS A 16 12.79 -10.20 -9.32
C CYS A 16 12.78 -8.82 -9.95
N GLY A 17 12.24 -7.80 -9.26
CA GLY A 17 12.13 -6.44 -9.80
C GLY A 17 11.04 -6.24 -10.83
N GLY A 18 10.20 -7.25 -11.06
CA GLY A 18 9.09 -7.16 -12.00
C GLY A 18 7.93 -6.33 -11.48
N PHE A 19 7.05 -5.91 -12.39
CA PHE A 19 5.89 -5.07 -12.06
C PHE A 19 4.57 -5.85 -11.99
N ASN A 20 4.59 -7.15 -12.29
CA ASN A 20 3.37 -7.95 -12.37
C ASN A 20 2.96 -8.49 -11.01
N LEU A 21 2.55 -7.58 -10.13
CA LEU A 21 2.08 -7.92 -8.78
C LEU A 21 0.56 -8.03 -8.79
N ASP A 22 0.05 -9.17 -8.36
CA ASP A 22 -1.38 -9.39 -8.16
C ASP A 22 -1.74 -9.04 -6.72
N TYR A 23 -2.37 -7.88 -6.53
CA TYR A 23 -2.69 -7.35 -5.22
C TYR A 23 -4.04 -7.85 -4.71
N GLN A 24 -4.08 -8.20 -3.43
CA GLN A 24 -5.31 -8.44 -2.69
C GLN A 24 -5.91 -7.11 -2.21
N PRO A 25 -7.17 -7.08 -1.78
CA PRO A 25 -7.74 -5.87 -1.21
C PRO A 25 -6.94 -5.34 -0.04
N MET A 26 -6.87 -4.02 0.07
CA MET A 26 -6.11 -3.33 1.11
C MET A 26 -6.61 -3.67 2.51
N LYS A 27 -5.66 -3.86 3.42
CA LYS A 27 -5.92 -4.09 4.84
C LYS A 27 -5.35 -2.96 5.67
N TYR A 28 -5.97 -2.70 6.80
CA TYR A 28 -5.54 -1.64 7.73
C TYR A 28 -5.01 -2.24 9.01
N GLU A 29 -3.96 -1.62 9.56
CA GLU A 29 -3.44 -1.98 10.87
C GLU A 29 -2.90 -0.71 11.54
N ASP A 30 -3.58 -0.23 12.57
CA ASP A 30 -3.28 1.02 13.26
C ASP A 30 -3.26 2.21 12.28
N SER A 31 -2.14 2.91 12.17
CA SER A 31 -1.97 4.05 11.26
C SER A 31 -1.32 3.65 9.93
N MET A 32 -1.33 2.35 9.61
CA MET A 32 -0.74 1.84 8.38
C MET A 32 -1.76 1.03 7.58
N CYS A 33 -1.50 0.89 6.31
CA CYS A 33 -2.26 -0.01 5.46
C CYS A 33 -1.30 -0.84 4.63
N TYR A 34 -1.76 -1.97 4.15
CA TYR A 34 -0.93 -2.85 3.34
C TYR A 34 -1.76 -3.66 2.36
N TYR A 35 -1.08 -4.07 1.28
CA TYR A 35 -1.64 -4.99 0.29
C TYR A 35 -0.84 -6.28 0.32
N LEU A 36 -1.54 -7.39 0.45
CA LEU A 36 -0.92 -8.69 0.18
C LEU A 36 -0.81 -8.82 -1.34
N TYR A 37 0.29 -9.36 -1.82
CA TYR A 37 0.50 -9.54 -3.25
C TYR A 37 1.20 -10.85 -3.56
N LYS A 38 1.06 -11.26 -4.82
CA LYS A 38 1.82 -12.36 -5.39
C LYS A 38 2.41 -11.88 -6.71
N CYS A 39 3.72 -12.04 -6.89
CA CYS A 39 4.38 -11.73 -8.14
C CYS A 39 4.08 -12.82 -9.16
N GLU A 40 3.49 -12.46 -10.29
CA GLU A 40 3.16 -13.41 -11.33
C GLU A 40 4.37 -13.88 -12.14
N ASP A 41 5.47 -13.12 -12.07
CA ASP A 41 6.69 -13.46 -12.78
C ASP A 41 7.55 -14.50 -12.05
N CYS A 42 7.67 -14.40 -10.73
CA CYS A 42 8.53 -15.29 -9.95
C CYS A 42 7.81 -16.05 -8.84
N GLY A 43 6.53 -15.75 -8.57
CA GLY A 43 5.73 -16.41 -7.54
C GLY A 43 5.97 -15.92 -6.12
N GLN A 44 6.81 -14.92 -5.92
CA GLN A 44 7.05 -14.39 -4.59
C GLN A 44 5.78 -13.75 -4.02
N VAL A 45 5.43 -14.12 -2.78
CA VAL A 45 4.32 -13.48 -2.05
C VAL A 45 4.90 -12.53 -1.01
N GLY A 46 4.15 -11.48 -0.70
CA GLY A 46 4.60 -10.52 0.28
C GLY A 46 3.52 -9.51 0.63
N GLU A 47 3.94 -8.48 1.31
CA GLU A 47 3.08 -7.39 1.77
C GLU A 47 3.73 -6.07 1.36
N GLU A 48 2.95 -5.18 0.77
CA GLU A 48 3.42 -3.83 0.44
C GLU A 48 2.76 -2.86 1.41
N TRP A 49 3.55 -2.19 2.23
CA TRP A 49 3.09 -1.37 3.34
C TRP A 49 3.15 0.11 3.03
N TYR A 50 2.13 0.84 3.50
CA TYR A 50 2.03 2.29 3.38
C TYR A 50 1.67 2.88 4.72
N ARG A 51 2.22 4.06 5.01
CA ARG A 51 1.90 4.80 6.22
C ARG A 51 0.76 5.76 5.93
N LEU A 52 -0.28 5.72 6.79
CA LEU A 52 -1.37 6.65 6.74
C LEU A 52 -1.04 7.81 7.68
N GLU A 53 -1.03 9.03 7.13
CA GLU A 53 -0.78 10.24 7.91
C GLU A 53 -2.03 11.10 7.90
N PHE A 54 -2.37 11.65 9.07
CA PHE A 54 -3.50 12.57 9.19
C PHE A 54 -3.21 13.85 8.40
N ALA A 55 -4.09 14.18 7.47
CA ALA A 55 -3.94 15.36 6.62
C ALA A 55 -4.95 16.45 6.92
N GLY A 56 -5.90 16.17 7.80
CA GLY A 56 -6.93 17.13 8.19
C GLY A 56 -8.35 16.63 7.94
N HIS A 57 -9.31 17.48 8.25
CA HIS A 57 -10.72 17.20 8.06
C HIS A 57 -11.36 18.22 7.14
N ASN A 58 -12.35 17.77 6.41
CA ASN A 58 -13.37 18.65 5.84
C ASN A 58 -14.69 18.30 6.52
N VAL A 59 -15.54 19.30 6.73
CA VAL A 59 -16.85 19.10 7.32
C VAL A 59 -17.90 19.21 6.22
N ILE A 60 -18.84 18.28 6.21
CA ILE A 60 -19.96 18.31 5.26
C ILE A 60 -21.20 18.77 6.04
N THR A 61 -21.81 19.89 5.63
CA THR A 61 -22.99 20.44 6.27
C THR A 61 -24.24 19.67 5.88
N GLU A 62 -25.35 19.93 6.58
CA GLU A 62 -26.64 19.30 6.29
C GLU A 62 -27.12 19.59 4.87
N ASP A 63 -26.75 20.75 4.32
CA ASP A 63 -27.11 21.16 2.96
C ASP A 63 -26.19 20.54 1.90
N GLY A 64 -25.16 19.81 2.31
CA GLY A 64 -24.22 19.18 1.40
C GLY A 64 -23.03 20.03 1.02
N ASP A 65 -22.86 21.20 1.66
CA ASP A 65 -21.70 22.06 1.43
C ASP A 65 -20.47 21.51 2.16
N ILE A 66 -19.29 21.75 1.59
CA ILE A 66 -18.02 21.31 2.18
C ILE A 66 -17.32 22.53 2.79
N ILE A 67 -16.99 22.43 4.06
CA ILE A 67 -16.20 23.43 4.77
C ILE A 67 -14.79 22.87 4.98
N GLU A 68 -13.81 23.52 4.41
CA GLU A 68 -12.40 23.16 4.59
C GLU A 68 -11.87 23.80 5.87
N LEU A 69 -11.26 22.99 6.74
CA LEU A 69 -10.71 23.46 8.00
C LEU A 69 -9.25 23.88 7.89
#